data_cf10b41dd423e275238cf3e2dc67b2d3
#
_entry.id   cf10b41dd423e275238cf3e2dc67b2d3
#
_cell.length_a   1.000
_cell.length_b   1.000
_cell.length_c   1.000
_cell.angle_alpha   90.00
_cell.angle_beta   90.00
_cell.angle_gamma   90.00
#
_symmetry.space_group_name_H-M   'P 1'
#
loop_
_entity.id
_entity.type
_entity.pdbx_description
1 polymer ?
#
loop_
_entity_poly.entity_id
_entity_poly.type
_entity_poly.pdbx_seq_one_letter_code
_entity_poly.pdbx_strand_id
1 'polypeptide(L)'
;MKLIAENISKTIRGKKILSEISLELEGGKIYGFTGPNGSGKTMLFRALSGLMSVDSGIIRWNGGVLRRDFSVLPSLGIILENVSLYSNLTGFQNLKYLADIKGKIHNKEIREALKRVGLDPDDRRTYRKYSLGMKQRLAIAQAVMEKPDVIMLDE
;
A
#
# COMPACT_ATOMS: atom_id res chain seq x y z
N MET A 1 3.57 -13.37 11.64
CA MET A 1 2.55 -12.47 11.09
C MET A 1 1.71 -13.24 10.09
N LYS A 2 0.39 -13.05 10.12
CA LYS A 2 -0.55 -13.81 9.29
C LYS A 2 -1.74 -12.93 8.90
N LEU A 3 -2.04 -12.87 7.61
CA LEU A 3 -3.22 -12.22 7.05
C LEU A 3 -4.10 -13.31 6.43
N ILE A 4 -5.35 -13.42 6.89
CA ILE A 4 -6.28 -14.44 6.46
C ILE A 4 -7.54 -13.76 5.92
N ALA A 5 -8.01 -14.16 4.76
CA ALA A 5 -9.33 -13.87 4.27
C ALA A 5 -10.13 -15.16 4.14
N GLU A 6 -11.38 -15.16 4.64
CA GLU A 6 -12.27 -16.32 4.67
C GLU A 6 -13.57 -15.98 3.94
N ASN A 7 -13.79 -16.59 2.78
CA ASN A 7 -15.01 -16.47 1.97
C ASN A 7 -15.47 -15.04 1.69
N ILE A 8 -14.51 -14.13 1.44
CA ILE A 8 -14.83 -12.72 1.20
C ILE A 8 -15.49 -12.53 -0.17
N SER A 9 -16.57 -11.78 -0.19
CA SER A 9 -17.28 -11.38 -1.41
C SER A 9 -17.55 -9.89 -1.43
N LYS A 10 -17.58 -9.31 -2.64
CA LYS A 10 -17.92 -7.91 -2.87
C LYS A 10 -18.66 -7.72 -4.17
N THR A 11 -19.78 -7.02 -4.09
CA THR A 11 -20.59 -6.60 -5.24
C THR A 11 -20.58 -5.07 -5.33
N ILE A 12 -20.33 -4.52 -6.51
CA ILE A 12 -20.36 -3.09 -6.78
C ILE A 12 -21.28 -2.85 -7.97
N ARG A 13 -22.31 -2.01 -7.78
CA ARG A 13 -23.31 -1.66 -8.82
C ARG A 13 -23.90 -2.91 -9.51
N GLY A 14 -24.26 -3.93 -8.72
CA GLY A 14 -24.82 -5.19 -9.21
C GLY A 14 -23.83 -6.18 -9.83
N LYS A 15 -22.56 -5.79 -10.00
CA LYS A 15 -21.51 -6.68 -10.52
C LYS A 15 -20.71 -7.28 -9.36
N LYS A 16 -20.61 -8.62 -9.29
CA LYS A 16 -19.77 -9.34 -8.32
C LYS A 16 -18.31 -9.17 -8.71
N ILE A 17 -17.54 -8.50 -7.87
CA ILE A 17 -16.13 -8.17 -8.10
C ILE A 17 -15.20 -9.14 -7.38
N LEU A 18 -15.55 -9.54 -6.15
CA LEU A 18 -14.90 -10.61 -5.41
C LEU A 18 -15.96 -11.68 -5.13
N SER A 19 -15.62 -12.93 -5.30
CA SER A 19 -16.52 -14.07 -5.14
C SER A 19 -15.89 -15.15 -4.29
N GLU A 20 -16.30 -15.22 -3.01
CA GLU A 20 -15.91 -16.30 -2.06
C GLU A 20 -14.40 -16.53 -2.00
N ILE A 21 -13.61 -15.43 -2.03
CA ILE A 21 -12.15 -15.51 -1.99
C ILE A 21 -11.71 -15.93 -0.60
N SER A 22 -10.94 -17.00 -0.53
CA SER A 22 -10.26 -17.46 0.67
C SER A 22 -8.76 -17.56 0.40
N LEU A 23 -7.95 -16.97 1.28
CA LEU A 23 -6.49 -17.00 1.17
C LEU A 23 -5.84 -16.82 2.55
N GLU A 24 -4.61 -17.27 2.63
CA GLU A 24 -3.78 -17.14 3.81
C GLU A 24 -2.38 -16.67 3.38
N LEU A 25 -1.93 -15.57 3.96
CA LEU A 25 -0.63 -14.97 3.68
C LEU A 25 0.18 -14.92 4.98
N GLU A 26 1.38 -15.49 4.94
CA GLU A 26 2.31 -15.55 6.07
C GLU A 26 3.41 -14.50 5.94
N GLY A 27 3.87 -13.99 7.07
CA GLY A 27 5.00 -13.06 7.12
C GLY A 27 6.31 -13.67 6.61
N GLY A 28 7.19 -12.82 6.08
CA GLY A 28 8.49 -13.21 5.52
C GLY A 28 8.42 -13.83 4.13
N LYS A 29 7.25 -13.83 3.49
CA LYS A 29 7.03 -14.34 2.13
C LYS A 29 6.60 -13.23 1.17
N ILE A 30 6.85 -13.45 -0.13
CA ILE A 30 6.35 -12.61 -1.22
C ILE A 30 5.29 -13.39 -1.98
N TYR A 31 4.13 -12.79 -2.16
CA TYR A 31 2.99 -13.38 -2.87
C TYR A 31 2.69 -12.55 -4.13
N GLY A 32 2.59 -13.22 -5.27
CA GLY A 32 2.18 -12.62 -6.54
C GLY A 32 0.73 -12.97 -6.88
N PHE A 33 -0.08 -11.93 -7.14
CA PHE A 33 -1.44 -12.09 -7.62
C PHE A 33 -1.47 -11.85 -9.13
N THR A 34 -1.77 -12.88 -9.90
CA THR A 34 -1.81 -12.82 -11.36
C THR A 34 -3.24 -12.96 -11.88
N GLY A 35 -3.51 -12.37 -13.02
CA GLY A 35 -4.82 -12.41 -13.67
C GLY A 35 -4.99 -11.29 -14.69
N PRO A 36 -5.96 -11.40 -15.60
CA PRO A 36 -6.22 -10.37 -16.61
C PRO A 36 -6.65 -9.03 -15.98
N ASN A 37 -6.57 -7.96 -16.78
CA ASN A 37 -7.08 -6.66 -16.36
C ASN A 37 -8.58 -6.74 -16.07
N GLY A 38 -9.01 -6.09 -14.98
CA GLY A 38 -10.40 -6.15 -14.53
C GLY A 38 -10.78 -7.42 -13.76
N SER A 39 -9.84 -8.35 -13.45
CA SER A 39 -10.13 -9.54 -12.64
C SER A 39 -10.34 -9.27 -11.15
N GLY A 40 -10.17 -8.04 -10.69
CA GLY A 40 -10.41 -7.66 -9.30
C GLY A 40 -9.17 -7.61 -8.41
N LYS A 41 -7.94 -7.69 -8.94
CA LYS A 41 -6.67 -7.64 -8.16
C LYS A 41 -6.61 -6.40 -7.25
N THR A 42 -6.77 -5.22 -7.81
CA THR A 42 -6.82 -3.95 -7.06
C THR A 42 -7.92 -3.95 -6.00
N MET A 43 -9.10 -4.51 -6.32
CA MET A 43 -10.21 -4.59 -5.36
C MET A 43 -9.91 -5.57 -4.23
N LEU A 44 -9.21 -6.68 -4.52
CA LEU A 44 -8.72 -7.58 -3.50
C LEU A 44 -7.75 -6.87 -2.54
N PHE A 45 -6.77 -6.12 -3.06
CA PHE A 45 -5.85 -5.34 -2.22
C PHE A 45 -6.59 -4.29 -1.38
N ARG A 46 -7.58 -3.59 -1.95
CA ARG A 46 -8.43 -2.65 -1.20
C ARG A 46 -9.22 -3.33 -0.09
N ALA A 47 -9.72 -4.55 -0.32
CA ALA A 47 -10.42 -5.33 0.70
C ALA A 47 -9.45 -5.79 1.81
N LEU A 48 -8.32 -6.41 1.43
CA LEU A 48 -7.33 -6.92 2.38
C LEU A 48 -6.70 -5.80 3.24
N SER A 49 -6.51 -4.62 2.67
CA SER A 49 -5.97 -3.45 3.40
C SER A 49 -6.99 -2.78 4.33
N GLY A 50 -8.29 -3.01 4.12
CA GLY A 50 -9.37 -2.31 4.82
C GLY A 50 -9.81 -1.01 4.16
N LEU A 51 -9.27 -0.66 3.00
CA LEU A 51 -9.72 0.52 2.23
C LEU A 51 -11.10 0.31 1.58
N MET A 52 -11.56 -0.93 1.50
CA MET A 52 -12.88 -1.30 1.03
C MET A 52 -13.50 -2.34 1.96
N SER A 53 -14.77 -2.16 2.32
CA SER A 53 -15.54 -3.17 3.05
C SER A 53 -15.97 -4.31 2.14
N VAL A 54 -15.94 -5.54 2.64
CA VAL A 54 -16.55 -6.70 1.99
C VAL A 54 -18.03 -6.81 2.36
N ASP A 55 -18.82 -7.48 1.52
CA ASP A 55 -20.24 -7.69 1.78
C ASP A 55 -20.47 -8.97 2.61
N SER A 56 -19.58 -9.95 2.48
CA SER A 56 -19.56 -11.17 3.28
C SER A 56 -18.14 -11.67 3.48
N GLY A 57 -17.98 -12.61 4.43
CA GLY A 57 -16.69 -13.15 4.81
C GLY A 57 -15.97 -12.32 5.87
N ILE A 58 -14.76 -12.71 6.23
CA ILE A 58 -13.97 -12.11 7.31
C ILE A 58 -12.52 -11.96 6.87
N ILE A 59 -11.89 -10.85 7.25
CA ILE A 59 -10.44 -10.65 7.09
C ILE A 59 -9.83 -10.50 8.47
N ARG A 60 -8.77 -11.27 8.74
CA ARG A 60 -8.05 -11.29 10.03
C ARG A 60 -6.58 -10.91 9.83
N TRP A 61 -6.07 -10.13 10.74
CA TRP A 61 -4.66 -9.81 10.86
C TRP A 61 -4.14 -10.14 12.25
N ASN A 62 -3.21 -11.10 12.36
CA ASN A 62 -2.64 -11.55 13.63
C ASN A 62 -3.71 -11.84 14.72
N GLY A 63 -4.84 -12.43 14.33
CA GLY A 63 -5.96 -12.76 15.22
C GLY A 63 -7.03 -11.66 15.36
N GLY A 64 -6.71 -10.39 15.10
CA GLY A 64 -7.69 -9.31 15.07
C GLY A 64 -8.49 -9.29 13.78
N VAL A 65 -9.73 -8.83 13.83
CA VAL A 65 -10.68 -8.79 12.70
C VAL A 65 -10.73 -7.38 12.12
N LEU A 66 -10.46 -7.27 10.82
CA LEU A 66 -10.58 -6.03 10.07
C LEU A 66 -12.02 -5.50 10.11
N ARG A 67 -12.19 -4.21 10.26
CA ARG A 67 -13.47 -3.50 10.41
C ARG A 67 -14.19 -3.70 11.75
N ARG A 68 -13.68 -4.54 12.63
CA ARG A 68 -14.14 -4.68 14.01
C ARG A 68 -13.10 -4.15 15.00
N ASP A 69 -11.88 -4.68 14.93
CA ASP A 69 -10.81 -4.35 15.88
C ASP A 69 -9.92 -3.21 15.36
N PHE A 70 -9.87 -3.01 14.06
CA PHE A 70 -9.19 -1.91 13.37
C PHE A 70 -9.83 -1.62 12.00
N SER A 71 -9.88 -0.35 11.60
CA SER A 71 -10.53 0.08 10.35
C SER A 71 -9.71 -0.25 9.10
N VAL A 72 -8.37 -0.16 9.20
CA VAL A 72 -7.38 -0.51 8.18
C VAL A 72 -6.25 -1.31 8.83
N LEU A 73 -5.45 -2.03 8.06
CA LEU A 73 -4.29 -2.75 8.59
C LEU A 73 -3.36 -1.77 9.34
N PRO A 74 -2.98 -2.06 10.60
CA PRO A 74 -2.27 -1.08 11.46
C PRO A 74 -0.87 -0.72 10.97
N SER A 75 -0.20 -1.63 10.25
CA SER A 75 1.18 -1.48 9.80
C SER A 75 1.26 -1.83 8.31
N LEU A 76 0.80 -0.89 7.47
CA LEU A 76 0.61 -1.07 6.03
C LEU A 76 1.37 -0.01 5.24
N GLY A 77 2.18 -0.47 4.27
CA GLY A 77 2.66 0.31 3.14
C GLY A 77 1.92 -0.12 1.87
N ILE A 78 1.27 0.80 1.18
CA ILE A 78 0.44 0.45 0.04
C ILE A 78 0.65 1.41 -1.12
N ILE A 79 0.71 0.85 -2.32
CA ILE A 79 0.60 1.55 -3.59
C ILE A 79 -0.54 0.92 -4.36
N LEU A 80 -1.60 1.68 -4.62
CA LEU A 80 -2.71 1.30 -5.48
C LEU A 80 -2.75 2.30 -6.64
N GLU A 81 -2.53 1.81 -7.85
CA GLU A 81 -2.56 2.64 -9.07
C GLU A 81 -1.65 3.89 -8.98
N ASN A 82 -2.00 4.96 -9.65
CA ASN A 82 -1.19 6.17 -9.71
C ASN A 82 -1.11 6.90 -8.36
N VAL A 83 0.06 6.93 -7.76
CA VAL A 83 0.33 7.78 -6.59
C VAL A 83 0.54 9.21 -7.04
N SER A 84 -0.38 10.09 -6.65
CA SER A 84 -0.25 11.52 -6.89
C SER A 84 0.40 12.20 -5.68
N LEU A 85 1.64 12.68 -5.86
CA LEU A 85 2.35 13.48 -4.88
C LEU A 85 2.33 14.97 -5.28
N TYR A 86 2.73 15.85 -4.38
CA TYR A 86 2.75 17.29 -4.64
C TYR A 86 3.78 17.63 -5.71
N SER A 87 3.30 18.14 -6.83
CA SER A 87 4.09 18.39 -8.05
C SER A 87 5.19 19.44 -7.87
N ASN A 88 5.00 20.38 -6.97
CA ASN A 88 5.89 21.52 -6.65
C ASN A 88 6.89 21.24 -5.52
N LEU A 89 6.81 20.10 -4.87
CA LEU A 89 7.75 19.67 -3.83
C LEU A 89 8.81 18.73 -4.40
N THR A 90 9.99 18.68 -3.75
CA THR A 90 11.02 17.68 -4.06
C THR A 90 10.58 16.29 -3.58
N GLY A 91 11.30 15.23 -3.96
CA GLY A 91 11.03 13.87 -3.45
C GLY A 91 11.13 13.81 -1.94
N PHE A 92 12.20 14.39 -1.36
CA PHE A 92 12.38 14.45 0.09
C PHE A 92 11.23 15.20 0.78
N GLN A 93 10.84 16.37 0.28
CA GLN A 93 9.76 17.16 0.86
C GLN A 93 8.41 16.44 0.81
N ASN A 94 8.11 15.73 -0.27
CA ASN A 94 6.91 14.91 -0.37
C ASN A 94 6.86 13.83 0.71
N LEU A 95 7.95 13.06 0.88
CA LEU A 95 8.01 12.02 1.89
C LEU A 95 7.99 12.59 3.31
N LYS A 96 8.65 13.71 3.53
CA LYS A 96 8.63 14.39 4.83
C LYS A 96 7.21 14.83 5.20
N TYR A 97 6.48 15.44 4.27
CA TYR A 97 5.10 15.85 4.50
C TYR A 97 4.21 14.67 4.96
N LEU A 98 4.36 13.51 4.31
CA LEU A 98 3.62 12.31 4.67
C LEU A 98 4.08 11.70 6.01
N ALA A 99 5.37 11.70 6.27
CA ALA A 99 5.94 11.22 7.53
C ALA A 99 5.47 12.04 8.73
N ASP A 100 5.38 13.36 8.56
CA ASP A 100 4.95 14.29 9.61
C ASP A 100 3.48 14.06 10.05
N ILE A 101 2.63 13.46 9.18
CA ILE A 101 1.23 13.12 9.52
C ILE A 101 1.16 12.09 10.66
N LYS A 102 2.02 11.08 10.62
CA LYS A 102 2.06 10.02 11.64
C LYS A 102 3.11 10.27 12.73
N GLY A 103 4.12 11.07 12.45
CA GLY A 103 5.21 11.40 13.38
C GLY A 103 6.07 10.20 13.81
N LYS A 104 6.08 9.09 13.02
CA LYS A 104 6.78 7.85 13.37
C LYS A 104 8.26 7.84 12.96
N ILE A 105 8.60 8.59 11.92
CA ILE A 105 9.95 8.63 11.33
C ILE A 105 10.38 10.07 11.11
N HIS A 106 11.70 10.27 11.02
CA HIS A 106 12.32 11.57 10.87
C HIS A 106 13.16 11.64 9.59
N ASN A 107 13.89 12.74 9.42
CA ASN A 107 14.69 13.01 8.23
C ASN A 107 15.69 11.89 7.86
N LYS A 108 16.24 11.20 8.86
CA LYS A 108 17.20 10.10 8.64
C LYS A 108 16.56 8.94 7.90
N GLU A 109 15.44 8.45 8.39
CA GLU A 109 14.71 7.32 7.81
C GLU A 109 14.20 7.64 6.41
N ILE A 110 13.73 8.87 6.19
CA ILE A 110 13.31 9.35 4.87
C ILE A 110 14.47 9.34 3.88
N ARG A 111 15.65 9.84 4.28
CA ARG A 111 16.87 9.80 3.47
C ARG A 111 17.31 8.37 3.14
N GLU A 112 17.24 7.48 4.11
CA GLU A 112 17.54 6.05 3.92
C GLU A 112 16.56 5.41 2.92
N ALA A 113 15.26 5.68 3.03
CA ALA A 113 14.26 5.16 2.11
C ALA A 113 14.51 5.63 0.67
N LEU A 114 14.82 6.92 0.46
CA LEU A 114 15.18 7.43 -0.87
C LEU A 114 16.41 6.74 -1.45
N LYS A 115 17.47 6.60 -0.66
CA LYS A 115 18.70 5.91 -1.10
C LYS A 115 18.43 4.45 -1.47
N ARG A 116 17.61 3.74 -0.69
CA ARG A 116 17.25 2.33 -0.94
C ARG A 116 16.56 2.12 -2.29
N VAL A 117 15.82 3.09 -2.76
CA VAL A 117 15.18 3.03 -4.09
C VAL A 117 16.02 3.70 -5.20
N GLY A 118 17.26 4.09 -4.91
CA GLY A 118 18.17 4.71 -5.88
C GLY A 118 17.78 6.15 -6.25
N LEU A 119 17.18 6.89 -5.32
CA LEU A 119 16.94 8.33 -5.46
C LEU A 119 17.89 9.12 -4.55
N ASP A 120 18.40 10.24 -5.07
CA ASP A 120 19.21 11.17 -4.28
C ASP A 120 18.33 11.95 -3.31
N PRO A 121 18.56 11.87 -1.98
CA PRO A 121 17.82 12.65 -0.99
C PRO A 121 18.00 14.17 -1.11
N ASP A 122 19.08 14.61 -1.76
CA ASP A 122 19.42 16.02 -1.93
C ASP A 122 19.05 16.55 -3.34
N ASP A 123 18.35 15.74 -4.15
CA ASP A 123 17.85 16.17 -5.45
C ASP A 123 16.87 17.35 -5.29
N ARG A 124 17.25 18.50 -5.82
CA ARG A 124 16.46 19.75 -5.74
C ARG A 124 15.34 19.84 -6.79
N ARG A 125 15.27 18.90 -7.72
CA ARG A 125 14.19 18.87 -8.70
C ARG A 125 12.85 18.60 -8.02
N THR A 126 11.83 19.32 -8.47
CA THR A 126 10.46 19.07 -8.03
C THR A 126 9.91 17.79 -8.66
N TYR A 127 8.93 17.14 -8.01
CA TYR A 127 8.27 15.91 -8.47
C TYR A 127 7.73 16.02 -9.90
N ARG A 128 7.29 17.21 -10.32
CA ARG A 128 6.87 17.48 -11.70
C ARG A 128 7.97 17.18 -12.72
N LYS A 129 9.23 17.36 -12.36
CA LYS A 129 10.41 17.13 -13.22
C LYS A 129 10.95 15.70 -13.15
N TYR A 130 10.35 14.83 -12.34
CA TYR A 130 10.77 13.45 -12.23
C TYR A 130 10.34 12.66 -13.47
N SER A 131 11.19 11.75 -13.93
CA SER A 131 10.81 10.73 -14.92
C SER A 131 9.78 9.77 -14.33
N LEU A 132 9.09 9.02 -15.18
CA LEU A 132 8.13 8.01 -14.73
C LEU A 132 8.79 7.03 -13.75
N GLY A 133 9.97 6.50 -14.08
CA GLY A 133 10.70 5.59 -13.20
C GLY A 133 11.12 6.23 -11.87
N MET A 134 11.45 7.52 -11.83
CA MET A 134 11.72 8.23 -10.57
C MET A 134 10.45 8.38 -9.73
N LYS A 135 9.30 8.65 -10.37
CA LYS A 135 7.99 8.73 -9.69
C LYS A 135 7.60 7.39 -9.08
N GLN A 136 7.78 6.30 -9.81
CA GLN A 136 7.53 4.94 -9.29
C GLN A 136 8.45 4.61 -8.11
N ARG A 137 9.75 4.91 -8.21
CA ARG A 137 10.70 4.71 -7.11
C ARG A 137 10.33 5.53 -5.87
N LEU A 138 9.87 6.77 -6.06
CA LEU A 138 9.43 7.61 -4.93
C LEU A 138 8.17 7.04 -4.27
N ALA A 139 7.23 6.50 -5.04
CA ALA A 139 6.05 5.81 -4.51
C ALA A 139 6.45 4.58 -3.68
N ILE A 140 7.42 3.78 -4.17
CA ILE A 140 7.96 2.65 -3.40
C ILE A 140 8.62 3.13 -2.11
N ALA A 141 9.43 4.21 -2.16
CA ALA A 141 10.04 4.78 -0.96
C ALA A 141 8.97 5.19 0.07
N GLN A 142 7.87 5.80 -0.36
CA GLN A 142 6.73 6.14 0.47
C GLN A 142 6.13 4.90 1.16
N ALA A 143 5.92 3.81 0.42
CA ALA A 143 5.31 2.60 0.96
C ALA A 143 6.20 1.90 2.00
N VAL A 144 7.54 2.01 1.89
CA VAL A 144 8.48 1.28 2.75
C VAL A 144 9.15 2.11 3.83
N MET A 145 9.05 3.45 3.79
CA MET A 145 9.83 4.33 4.67
C MET A 145 9.55 4.14 6.17
N GLU A 146 8.32 3.79 6.53
CA GLU A 146 7.91 3.53 7.92
C GLU A 146 8.17 2.08 8.37
N LYS A 147 8.83 1.25 7.53
CA LYS A 147 9.10 -0.18 7.76
C LYS A 147 7.82 -0.95 8.14
N PRO A 148 6.78 -0.91 7.30
CA PRO A 148 5.53 -1.57 7.61
C PRO A 148 5.67 -3.09 7.63
N ASP A 149 4.78 -3.75 8.38
CA ASP A 149 4.70 -5.21 8.45
C ASP A 149 4.14 -5.84 7.18
N VAL A 150 3.28 -5.10 6.48
CA VAL A 150 2.67 -5.52 5.20
C VAL A 150 2.96 -4.47 4.15
N ILE A 151 3.39 -4.93 2.98
CA ILE A 151 3.56 -4.09 1.80
C ILE A 151 2.67 -4.65 0.68
N MET A 152 1.81 -3.81 0.12
CA MET A 152 0.96 -4.14 -1.02
C MET A 152 1.29 -3.20 -2.18
N LEU A 153 1.72 -3.77 -3.30
CA LEU A 153 2.08 -3.03 -4.50
C LEU A 153 1.19 -3.51 -5.64
N ASP A 154 0.36 -2.62 -6.18
CA ASP A 154 -0.46 -2.83 -7.37
C ASP A 154 0.19 -2.09 -8.53
N GLU A 155 0.19 -2.66 -9.71
CA GLU A 155 0.92 -2.29 -10.95
C GLU A 155 1.57 -0.92 -11.05
#